data_e4945344ce0d91a1b9a0b49eeed34f7c
#
_entry.id   e4945344ce0d91a1b9a0b49eeed34f7c
#
_cell.length_a   1.000
_cell.length_b   1.000
_cell.length_c   1.000
_cell.angle_alpha   90.00
_cell.angle_beta   90.00
_cell.angle_gamma   90.00
#
_symmetry.space_group_name_H-M   'P 1'
#
loop_
_entity.id
_entity.type
_entity.pdbx_description
1 polymer ?
#
loop_
_entity_poly.entity_id
_entity_poly.type
_entity_poly.pdbx_seq_one_letter_code
_entity_poly.pdbx_strand_id
1 'polypeptide(L)'
;MKRFLIAGNWKMNLNRSEAVQWGQQVASAIAEDHPVDVIACPPSVYLHATGDALRGSPVSLAAQDMYHEPNGAYTGEISAAMLVDLGCRYVVLGHSERRHILGESNGLVQQKVQAAIAAELIPIVCVGETLEQRQAGQTTDIVQEQVAGSLGDLSPQQVSQLVIAYEPVWAIGTGQVATPEQAEEVHADLRTILENRYNHEAATQVRIQYGGSVKPENAAELLAQPNVDGALVGGASLKADSFLGIVEAAATCLNS
;
A
#
# COMPACT_ATOMS: atom_id res chain seq x y z
N MET A 1 -18.39 -3.67 8.41
CA MET A 1 -17.37 -2.64 8.69
C MET A 1 -16.09 -3.11 8.01
N LYS A 2 -15.38 -2.26 7.26
CA LYS A 2 -14.11 -2.64 6.65
C LYS A 2 -13.05 -2.86 7.74
N ARG A 3 -12.19 -3.88 7.56
CA ARG A 3 -11.00 -4.04 8.42
C ARG A 3 -9.91 -3.07 7.96
N PHE A 4 -9.23 -2.41 8.87
CA PHE A 4 -8.04 -1.64 8.54
C PHE A 4 -6.95 -2.54 7.94
N LEU A 5 -6.18 -1.97 7.01
CA LEU A 5 -5.05 -2.62 6.38
C LEU A 5 -3.77 -1.82 6.66
N ILE A 6 -2.85 -2.39 7.42
CA ILE A 6 -1.58 -1.74 7.76
C ILE A 6 -0.45 -2.48 7.05
N ALA A 7 0.19 -1.81 6.09
CA ALA A 7 1.28 -2.36 5.28
C ALA A 7 2.60 -1.66 5.62
N GLY A 8 3.63 -2.44 5.94
CA GLY A 8 4.98 -1.95 6.22
C GLY A 8 5.86 -2.02 4.99
N ASN A 9 5.99 -0.93 4.25
CA ASN A 9 6.89 -0.81 3.12
C ASN A 9 8.31 -0.46 3.59
N TRP A 10 9.20 -1.44 3.62
CA TRP A 10 10.58 -1.24 4.07
C TRP A 10 11.44 -0.47 3.08
N LYS A 11 10.94 -0.27 1.86
CA LYS A 11 11.72 0.33 0.78
C LYS A 11 13.05 -0.42 0.60
N MET A 12 14.15 0.27 0.30
CA MET A 12 15.48 -0.33 0.12
C MET A 12 16.25 -0.30 1.45
N ASN A 13 15.76 -1.03 2.48
CA ASN A 13 16.36 -1.06 3.81
C ASN A 13 16.41 -2.48 4.37
N LEU A 14 17.06 -2.61 5.50
CA LEU A 14 17.32 -3.83 6.28
C LEU A 14 18.29 -4.79 5.58
N ASN A 15 18.75 -5.76 6.33
CA ASN A 15 19.49 -6.93 5.87
C ASN A 15 18.71 -8.21 6.20
N ARG A 16 19.21 -9.37 5.76
CA ARG A 16 18.51 -10.65 5.94
C ARG A 16 18.23 -10.97 7.42
N SER A 17 19.20 -10.72 8.31
CA SER A 17 19.04 -11.01 9.75
C SER A 17 17.96 -10.13 10.37
N GLU A 18 17.98 -8.84 10.06
CA GLU A 18 16.97 -7.88 10.53
C GLU A 18 15.58 -8.21 9.98
N ALA A 19 15.48 -8.60 8.70
CA ALA A 19 14.23 -9.02 8.07
C ALA A 19 13.60 -10.25 8.78
N VAL A 20 14.41 -11.25 9.09
CA VAL A 20 13.97 -12.45 9.83
C VAL A 20 13.55 -12.09 11.26
N GLN A 21 14.35 -11.30 11.96
CA GLN A 21 14.03 -10.86 13.32
C GLN A 21 12.72 -10.06 13.37
N TRP A 22 12.53 -9.12 12.44
CA TRP A 22 11.30 -8.36 12.30
C TRP A 22 10.10 -9.28 12.06
N GLY A 23 10.22 -10.21 11.11
CA GLY A 23 9.17 -11.17 10.79
C GLY A 23 8.75 -12.01 12.00
N GLN A 24 9.71 -12.54 12.76
CA GLN A 24 9.47 -13.32 13.98
C GLN A 24 8.77 -12.49 15.06
N GLN A 25 9.19 -11.26 15.29
CA GLN A 25 8.60 -10.37 16.28
C GLN A 25 7.15 -10.05 15.94
N VAL A 26 6.88 -9.66 14.69
CA VAL A 26 5.52 -9.30 14.26
C VAL A 26 4.62 -10.53 14.19
N ALA A 27 5.10 -11.68 13.69
CA ALA A 27 4.35 -12.93 13.68
C ALA A 27 3.90 -13.35 15.09
N SER A 28 4.76 -13.15 16.08
CA SER A 28 4.44 -13.49 17.48
C SER A 28 3.44 -12.55 18.15
N ALA A 29 3.36 -11.30 17.66
CA ALA A 29 2.49 -10.27 18.24
C ALA A 29 1.08 -10.25 17.63
N ILE A 30 0.90 -10.75 16.39
CA ILE A 30 -0.38 -10.71 15.68
C ILE A 30 -1.07 -12.08 15.79
N ALA A 31 -2.16 -12.11 16.56
CA ALA A 31 -2.99 -13.31 16.73
C ALA A 31 -3.86 -13.58 15.49
N GLU A 32 -4.33 -14.82 15.31
CA GLU A 32 -5.13 -15.25 14.16
C GLU A 32 -6.44 -14.47 14.02
N ASP A 33 -7.04 -14.07 15.14
CA ASP A 33 -8.28 -13.30 15.22
C ASP A 33 -8.05 -11.78 15.32
N HIS A 34 -6.82 -11.29 15.02
CA HIS A 34 -6.51 -9.87 15.10
C HIS A 34 -7.41 -9.05 14.18
N PRO A 35 -8.02 -7.93 14.65
CA PRO A 35 -9.04 -7.18 13.91
C PRO A 35 -8.48 -6.39 12.71
N VAL A 36 -7.16 -6.22 12.62
CA VAL A 36 -6.46 -5.46 11.56
C VAL A 36 -5.73 -6.42 10.64
N ASP A 37 -5.83 -6.19 9.33
CA ASP A 37 -5.01 -6.90 8.33
C ASP A 37 -3.61 -6.30 8.31
N VAL A 38 -2.58 -7.14 8.46
CA VAL A 38 -1.17 -6.72 8.55
C VAL A 38 -0.37 -7.26 7.39
N ILE A 39 0.45 -6.41 6.78
CA ILE A 39 1.28 -6.76 5.62
C ILE A 39 2.73 -6.35 5.85
N ALA A 40 3.66 -7.25 5.51
CA ALA A 40 5.09 -6.97 5.38
C ALA A 40 5.47 -6.82 3.90
N CYS A 41 6.12 -5.70 3.53
CA CYS A 41 6.61 -5.45 2.17
C CYS A 41 8.14 -5.29 2.18
N PRO A 42 8.91 -6.39 2.27
CA PRO A 42 10.37 -6.35 2.25
C PRO A 42 10.92 -6.12 0.83
N PRO A 43 12.20 -5.72 0.68
CA PRO A 43 12.92 -5.82 -0.58
C PRO A 43 12.86 -7.25 -1.15
N SER A 44 12.84 -7.37 -2.49
CA SER A 44 12.69 -8.65 -3.18
C SER A 44 13.69 -9.73 -2.74
N VAL A 45 14.93 -9.33 -2.45
CA VAL A 45 16.01 -10.22 -1.98
C VAL A 45 15.74 -10.86 -0.61
N TYR A 46 14.77 -10.34 0.14
CA TYR A 46 14.40 -10.84 1.48
C TYR A 46 12.98 -11.42 1.54
N LEU A 47 12.24 -11.46 0.43
CA LEU A 47 10.88 -12.01 0.39
C LEU A 47 10.81 -13.44 0.96
N HIS A 48 11.67 -14.33 0.48
CA HIS A 48 11.71 -15.72 0.96
C HIS A 48 11.99 -15.81 2.48
N ALA A 49 13.03 -15.11 2.94
CA ALA A 49 13.43 -15.16 4.35
C ALA A 49 12.36 -14.55 5.28
N THR A 50 11.71 -13.47 4.84
CA THR A 50 10.60 -12.83 5.57
C THR A 50 9.36 -13.74 5.57
N GLY A 51 9.01 -14.32 4.42
CA GLY A 51 7.87 -15.22 4.29
C GLY A 51 8.01 -16.45 5.20
N ASP A 52 9.21 -17.03 5.27
CA ASP A 52 9.50 -18.14 6.21
C ASP A 52 9.35 -17.72 7.68
N ALA A 53 9.79 -16.52 8.02
CA ALA A 53 9.67 -15.98 9.39
C ALA A 53 8.21 -15.65 9.77
N LEU A 54 7.34 -15.37 8.80
CA LEU A 54 5.91 -15.09 9.00
C LEU A 54 5.03 -16.35 8.95
N ARG A 55 5.60 -17.52 8.64
CA ARG A 55 4.84 -18.76 8.44
C ARG A 55 4.03 -19.13 9.67
N GLY A 56 2.74 -19.41 9.46
CA GLY A 56 1.80 -19.76 10.53
C GLY A 56 1.26 -18.57 11.31
N SER A 57 1.51 -17.35 10.83
CA SER A 57 0.86 -16.13 11.32
C SER A 57 -0.13 -15.58 10.29
N PRO A 58 -1.09 -14.71 10.68
CA PRO A 58 -2.03 -14.08 9.75
C PRO A 58 -1.41 -12.90 8.98
N VAL A 59 -0.13 -12.60 9.19
CA VAL A 59 0.58 -11.51 8.50
C VAL A 59 0.84 -11.88 7.05
N SER A 60 0.36 -11.07 6.13
CA SER A 60 0.54 -11.29 4.69
C SER A 60 1.88 -10.74 4.20
N LEU A 61 2.43 -11.40 3.15
CA LEU A 61 3.62 -10.95 2.45
C LEU A 61 3.23 -10.15 1.20
N ALA A 62 3.94 -9.04 0.94
CA ALA A 62 3.80 -8.24 -0.27
C ALA A 62 5.15 -7.96 -0.92
N ALA A 63 5.18 -7.86 -2.24
CA ALA A 63 6.32 -7.32 -2.97
C ALA A 63 6.22 -5.81 -3.11
N GLN A 64 7.38 -5.15 -3.30
CA GLN A 64 7.46 -3.69 -3.48
C GLN A 64 7.27 -3.26 -4.93
N ASP A 65 7.34 -4.19 -5.87
CA ASP A 65 7.07 -4.02 -7.31
C ASP A 65 7.08 -5.38 -8.02
N MET A 66 6.64 -5.39 -9.28
CA MET A 66 6.78 -6.52 -10.21
C MET A 66 6.81 -6.02 -11.65
N TYR A 67 7.27 -6.86 -12.57
CA TYR A 67 7.15 -6.63 -14.00
C TYR A 67 5.86 -7.25 -14.55
N HIS A 68 5.32 -6.69 -15.62
CA HIS A 68 4.01 -7.09 -16.16
C HIS A 68 4.05 -8.33 -17.05
N GLU A 69 5.23 -8.68 -17.58
CA GLU A 69 5.38 -9.89 -18.40
C GLU A 69 5.52 -11.14 -17.53
N PRO A 70 4.94 -12.28 -17.95
CA PRO A 70 4.97 -13.50 -17.14
C PRO A 70 6.35 -14.15 -17.08
N ASN A 71 7.17 -13.99 -18.12
CA ASN A 71 8.55 -14.45 -18.23
C ASN A 71 9.23 -13.80 -19.46
N GLY A 72 10.53 -14.03 -19.66
CA GLY A 72 11.21 -13.59 -20.88
C GLY A 72 12.58 -12.96 -20.65
N ALA A 73 13.05 -12.21 -21.65
CA ALA A 73 14.36 -11.57 -21.66
C ALA A 73 14.31 -10.20 -20.95
N TYR A 74 14.01 -10.23 -19.66
CA TYR A 74 13.86 -9.05 -18.78
C TYR A 74 14.80 -9.19 -17.60
N THR A 75 16.08 -9.18 -17.85
CA THR A 75 17.12 -9.41 -16.83
C THR A 75 16.98 -8.44 -15.66
N GLY A 76 16.79 -8.99 -14.45
CA GLY A 76 16.64 -8.23 -13.21
C GLY A 76 15.19 -8.02 -12.77
N GLU A 77 14.20 -8.27 -13.65
CA GLU A 77 12.78 -8.13 -13.32
C GLU A 77 12.23 -9.39 -12.63
N ILE A 78 11.13 -9.19 -11.88
CA ILE A 78 10.43 -10.22 -11.12
C ILE A 78 9.00 -10.30 -11.63
N SER A 79 8.57 -11.49 -12.08
CA SER A 79 7.22 -11.69 -12.56
C SER A 79 6.21 -11.95 -11.42
N ALA A 80 4.92 -11.78 -11.70
CA ALA A 80 3.84 -12.13 -10.78
C ALA A 80 3.92 -13.60 -10.32
N ALA A 81 4.22 -14.52 -11.24
CA ALA A 81 4.34 -15.95 -10.91
C ALA A 81 5.45 -16.24 -9.89
N MET A 82 6.59 -15.53 -9.97
CA MET A 82 7.68 -15.64 -8.98
C MET A 82 7.24 -15.14 -7.60
N LEU A 83 6.42 -14.09 -7.56
CA LEU A 83 5.88 -13.56 -6.30
C LEU A 83 4.88 -14.50 -5.65
N VAL A 84 3.99 -15.10 -6.45
CA VAL A 84 3.02 -16.11 -5.99
C VAL A 84 3.75 -17.35 -5.45
N ASP A 85 4.78 -17.83 -6.13
CA ASP A 85 5.62 -18.95 -5.69
C ASP A 85 6.29 -18.70 -4.33
N LEU A 86 6.65 -17.45 -4.04
CA LEU A 86 7.18 -17.02 -2.73
C LEU A 86 6.10 -16.77 -1.67
N GLY A 87 4.81 -16.97 -1.98
CA GLY A 87 3.70 -16.76 -1.06
C GLY A 87 3.28 -15.30 -0.88
N CYS A 88 3.66 -14.40 -1.79
CA CYS A 88 3.13 -13.05 -1.78
C CYS A 88 1.63 -13.07 -2.07
N ARG A 89 0.89 -12.28 -1.31
CA ARG A 89 -0.54 -12.04 -1.52
C ARG A 89 -0.80 -10.66 -2.12
N TYR A 90 0.06 -9.70 -1.85
CA TYR A 90 -0.06 -8.32 -2.28
C TYR A 90 1.17 -7.89 -3.08
N VAL A 91 1.01 -6.81 -3.86
CA VAL A 91 2.12 -6.12 -4.52
C VAL A 91 1.87 -4.62 -4.56
N VAL A 92 2.86 -3.83 -4.14
CA VAL A 92 2.83 -2.36 -4.25
C VAL A 92 3.19 -1.98 -5.68
N LEU A 93 2.36 -1.15 -6.33
CA LEU A 93 2.54 -0.74 -7.71
C LEU A 93 2.41 0.77 -7.86
N GLY A 94 3.28 1.37 -8.67
CA GLY A 94 3.26 2.80 -8.94
C GLY A 94 3.61 3.66 -7.73
N HIS A 95 4.39 3.15 -6.77
CA HIS A 95 4.88 3.93 -5.62
C HIS A 95 5.54 5.22 -6.10
N SER A 96 5.39 6.31 -5.34
CA SER A 96 5.89 7.64 -5.71
C SER A 96 7.37 7.65 -6.11
N GLU A 97 8.22 6.89 -5.42
CA GLU A 97 9.64 6.74 -5.77
C GLU A 97 9.82 6.11 -7.16
N ARG A 98 8.97 5.14 -7.54
CA ARG A 98 9.04 4.52 -8.86
C ARG A 98 8.55 5.46 -9.96
N ARG A 99 7.48 6.23 -9.69
CA ARG A 99 6.96 7.23 -10.63
C ARG A 99 7.95 8.37 -10.86
N HIS A 100 8.46 8.97 -9.78
CA HIS A 100 9.23 10.23 -9.87
C HIS A 100 10.74 10.02 -9.99
N ILE A 101 11.31 8.92 -9.50
CA ILE A 101 12.75 8.64 -9.58
C ILE A 101 13.06 7.67 -10.74
N LEU A 102 12.25 6.62 -10.89
CA LEU A 102 12.48 5.57 -11.89
C LEU A 102 11.66 5.77 -13.18
N GLY A 103 10.78 6.78 -13.24
CA GLY A 103 10.07 7.20 -14.44
C GLY A 103 8.91 6.28 -14.85
N GLU A 104 8.29 5.56 -13.92
CA GLU A 104 7.13 4.72 -14.22
C GLU A 104 5.91 5.57 -14.60
N SER A 105 5.37 5.33 -15.80
CA SER A 105 4.16 5.97 -16.29
C SER A 105 2.89 5.29 -15.76
N ASN A 106 1.76 6.00 -15.80
CA ASN A 106 0.45 5.42 -15.50
C ASN A 106 0.15 4.17 -16.36
N GLY A 107 0.51 4.19 -17.64
CA GLY A 107 0.32 3.05 -18.55
C GLY A 107 1.15 1.82 -18.16
N LEU A 108 2.40 1.99 -17.68
CA LEU A 108 3.21 0.88 -17.17
C LEU A 108 2.60 0.33 -15.86
N VAL A 109 2.14 1.20 -14.97
CA VAL A 109 1.45 0.77 -13.74
C VAL A 109 0.17 0.00 -14.08
N GLN A 110 -0.61 0.44 -15.08
CA GLN A 110 -1.80 -0.27 -15.55
C GLN A 110 -1.47 -1.70 -16.02
N GLN A 111 -0.43 -1.89 -16.82
CA GLN A 111 0.00 -3.22 -17.26
C GLN A 111 0.37 -4.12 -16.07
N LYS A 112 1.08 -3.58 -15.09
CA LYS A 112 1.43 -4.29 -13.86
C LYS A 112 0.19 -4.65 -13.03
N VAL A 113 -0.78 -3.73 -12.90
CA VAL A 113 -2.05 -3.99 -12.19
C VAL A 113 -2.82 -5.12 -12.85
N GLN A 114 -2.94 -5.11 -14.18
CA GLN A 114 -3.61 -6.18 -14.93
C GLN A 114 -2.91 -7.53 -14.73
N ALA A 115 -1.58 -7.55 -14.82
CA ALA A 115 -0.79 -8.78 -14.61
C ALA A 115 -0.89 -9.30 -13.17
N ALA A 116 -0.91 -8.42 -12.17
CA ALA A 116 -1.09 -8.79 -10.77
C ALA A 116 -2.47 -9.43 -10.52
N ILE A 117 -3.55 -8.81 -11.03
CA ILE A 117 -4.91 -9.35 -10.92
C ILE A 117 -5.03 -10.71 -11.63
N ALA A 118 -4.44 -10.84 -12.82
CA ALA A 118 -4.45 -12.11 -13.57
C ALA A 118 -3.72 -13.24 -12.83
N ALA A 119 -2.76 -12.91 -11.96
CA ALA A 119 -2.04 -13.85 -11.10
C ALA A 119 -2.64 -13.99 -9.69
N GLU A 120 -3.82 -13.43 -9.44
CA GLU A 120 -4.52 -13.43 -8.15
C GLU A 120 -3.77 -12.70 -7.02
N LEU A 121 -2.81 -11.83 -7.36
CA LEU A 121 -2.21 -10.89 -6.42
C LEU A 121 -3.14 -9.69 -6.22
N ILE A 122 -3.15 -9.15 -5.01
CA ILE A 122 -3.92 -7.94 -4.67
C ILE A 122 -3.00 -6.73 -4.88
N PRO A 123 -3.24 -5.86 -5.89
CA PRO A 123 -2.44 -4.66 -6.08
C PRO A 123 -2.73 -3.63 -4.99
N ILE A 124 -1.68 -3.00 -4.46
CA ILE A 124 -1.73 -1.75 -3.69
C ILE A 124 -1.24 -0.67 -4.66
N VAL A 125 -2.18 0.05 -5.27
CA VAL A 125 -1.88 1.06 -6.30
C VAL A 125 -1.66 2.41 -5.65
N CYS A 126 -0.45 2.94 -5.79
CA CYS A 126 -0.06 4.23 -5.22
C CYS A 126 -0.40 5.38 -6.17
N VAL A 127 -1.01 6.42 -5.61
CA VAL A 127 -1.36 7.68 -6.29
C VAL A 127 -1.09 8.85 -5.36
N GLY A 128 -0.74 10.01 -5.93
CA GLY A 128 -0.52 11.21 -5.14
C GLY A 128 0.22 12.31 -5.88
N GLU A 129 0.08 13.51 -5.39
CA GLU A 129 0.61 14.75 -5.97
C GLU A 129 1.92 15.18 -5.35
N THR A 130 2.73 15.91 -6.13
CA THR A 130 3.93 16.61 -5.66
C THR A 130 3.56 17.91 -4.93
N LEU A 131 4.53 18.52 -4.25
CA LEU A 131 4.35 19.81 -3.58
C LEU A 131 3.92 20.92 -4.57
N GLU A 132 4.55 20.95 -5.74
CA GLU A 132 4.24 21.94 -6.78
C GLU A 132 2.80 21.80 -7.27
N GLN A 133 2.35 20.57 -7.52
CA GLN A 133 0.97 20.27 -7.94
C GLN A 133 -0.04 20.66 -6.86
N ARG A 134 0.26 20.38 -5.59
CA ARG A 134 -0.58 20.78 -4.47
C ARG A 134 -0.69 22.30 -4.34
N GLN A 135 0.44 23.01 -4.42
CA GLN A 135 0.46 24.49 -4.37
C GLN A 135 -0.28 25.13 -5.55
N ALA A 136 -0.30 24.44 -6.69
CA ALA A 136 -1.09 24.85 -7.86
C ALA A 136 -2.59 24.50 -7.79
N GLY A 137 -3.04 23.85 -6.69
CA GLY A 137 -4.44 23.42 -6.53
C GLY A 137 -4.86 22.26 -7.44
N GLN A 138 -3.89 21.44 -7.90
CA GLN A 138 -4.12 20.37 -8.89
C GLN A 138 -4.28 18.98 -8.25
N THR A 139 -4.35 18.86 -6.93
CA THR A 139 -4.37 17.57 -6.22
C THR A 139 -5.42 16.62 -6.78
N THR A 140 -6.69 17.04 -6.85
CA THR A 140 -7.80 16.21 -7.33
C THR A 140 -7.62 15.78 -8.79
N ASP A 141 -7.17 16.69 -9.67
CA ASP A 141 -6.93 16.40 -11.09
C ASP A 141 -5.82 15.34 -11.26
N ILE A 142 -4.73 15.48 -10.51
CA ILE A 142 -3.59 14.54 -10.55
C ILE A 142 -3.98 13.15 -10.03
N VAL A 143 -4.67 13.06 -8.89
CA VAL A 143 -5.13 11.76 -8.36
C VAL A 143 -6.14 11.12 -9.31
N GLN A 144 -7.04 11.89 -9.90
CA GLN A 144 -8.00 11.40 -10.89
C GLN A 144 -7.30 10.88 -12.15
N GLU A 145 -6.32 11.59 -12.68
CA GLU A 145 -5.51 11.16 -13.83
C GLU A 145 -4.75 9.86 -13.51
N GLN A 146 -4.10 9.79 -12.36
CA GLN A 146 -3.33 8.61 -11.94
C GLN A 146 -4.25 7.40 -11.71
N VAL A 147 -5.41 7.56 -11.08
CA VAL A 147 -6.42 6.50 -10.94
C VAL A 147 -6.89 6.03 -12.31
N ALA A 148 -7.29 6.96 -13.18
CA ALA A 148 -7.78 6.63 -14.51
C ALA A 148 -6.73 5.89 -15.35
N GLY A 149 -5.49 6.38 -15.36
CA GLY A 149 -4.41 5.83 -16.17
C GLY A 149 -3.80 4.55 -15.60
N SER A 150 -3.84 4.35 -14.26
CA SER A 150 -3.27 3.16 -13.62
C SER A 150 -4.27 1.99 -13.54
N LEU A 151 -5.57 2.27 -13.43
CA LEU A 151 -6.58 1.22 -13.35
C LEU A 151 -7.15 0.85 -14.73
N GLY A 152 -7.09 1.76 -15.72
CA GLY A 152 -7.55 1.50 -17.09
C GLY A 152 -9.00 1.02 -17.13
N ASP A 153 -9.25 -0.06 -17.87
CA ASP A 153 -10.57 -0.62 -18.12
C ASP A 153 -10.95 -1.76 -17.18
N LEU A 154 -10.45 -1.75 -15.93
CA LEU A 154 -10.86 -2.74 -14.93
C LEU A 154 -12.38 -2.66 -14.69
N SER A 155 -12.99 -3.83 -14.52
CA SER A 155 -14.39 -3.90 -14.12
C SER A 155 -14.60 -3.46 -12.67
N PRO A 156 -15.81 -3.06 -12.25
CA PRO A 156 -16.12 -2.76 -10.86
C PRO A 156 -15.75 -3.90 -9.89
N GLN A 157 -15.93 -5.14 -10.30
CA GLN A 157 -15.58 -6.32 -9.51
C GLN A 157 -14.07 -6.45 -9.31
N GLN A 158 -13.25 -6.18 -10.34
CA GLN A 158 -11.79 -6.20 -10.22
C GLN A 158 -11.29 -5.06 -9.33
N VAL A 159 -11.85 -3.86 -9.50
CA VAL A 159 -11.47 -2.71 -8.68
C VAL A 159 -11.82 -2.92 -7.21
N SER A 160 -12.93 -3.54 -6.88
CA SER A 160 -13.30 -3.80 -5.47
C SER A 160 -12.32 -4.69 -4.71
N GLN A 161 -11.44 -5.42 -5.42
CA GLN A 161 -10.46 -6.34 -4.83
C GLN A 161 -9.09 -5.72 -4.60
N LEU A 162 -8.81 -4.54 -5.16
CA LEU A 162 -7.53 -3.87 -4.98
C LEU A 162 -7.53 -2.89 -3.79
N VAL A 163 -6.37 -2.34 -3.52
CA VAL A 163 -6.14 -1.29 -2.52
C VAL A 163 -5.58 -0.07 -3.23
N ILE A 164 -6.00 1.13 -2.82
CA ILE A 164 -5.36 2.38 -3.24
C ILE A 164 -4.56 2.92 -2.06
N ALA A 165 -3.34 3.39 -2.31
CA ALA A 165 -2.54 4.10 -1.33
C ALA A 165 -2.38 5.56 -1.79
N TYR A 166 -2.92 6.50 -1.01
CA TYR A 166 -2.69 7.92 -1.25
C TYR A 166 -1.36 8.35 -0.65
N GLU A 167 -0.47 8.80 -1.49
CA GLU A 167 0.86 9.28 -1.15
C GLU A 167 0.97 10.79 -1.36
N PRO A 168 0.79 11.65 -0.32
CA PRO A 168 1.18 13.04 -0.43
C PRO A 168 2.70 13.11 -0.58
N VAL A 169 3.21 13.14 -1.83
CA VAL A 169 4.67 13.02 -2.12
C VAL A 169 5.48 14.05 -1.36
N TRP A 170 4.92 15.25 -1.14
CA TRP A 170 5.50 16.34 -0.37
C TRP A 170 5.65 16.03 1.14
N ALA A 171 4.93 15.04 1.65
CA ALA A 171 4.98 14.62 3.05
C ALA A 171 5.73 13.29 3.26
N ILE A 172 6.42 12.77 2.23
CA ILE A 172 7.18 11.52 2.32
C ILE A 172 8.67 11.82 2.52
N GLY A 173 9.20 11.51 3.70
CA GLY A 173 10.64 11.67 3.99
C GLY A 173 11.13 13.11 4.08
N THR A 174 10.26 14.11 4.03
CA THR A 174 10.60 15.53 4.06
C THR A 174 10.56 16.14 5.45
N GLY A 175 10.02 15.43 6.44
CA GLY A 175 9.71 15.96 7.76
C GLY A 175 8.39 16.72 7.85
N GLN A 176 7.72 16.98 6.73
CA GLN A 176 6.35 17.48 6.70
C GLN A 176 5.37 16.34 6.93
N VAL A 177 4.23 16.65 7.55
CA VAL A 177 3.16 15.69 7.80
C VAL A 177 1.84 16.35 7.36
N ALA A 178 1.03 15.65 6.57
CA ALA A 178 -0.32 16.12 6.29
C ALA A 178 -1.16 16.06 7.57
N THR A 179 -2.04 17.05 7.78
CA THR A 179 -3.00 16.95 8.87
C THR A 179 -4.02 15.84 8.59
N PRO A 180 -4.70 15.29 9.62
CA PRO A 180 -5.78 14.33 9.41
C PRO A 180 -6.86 14.83 8.44
N GLU A 181 -7.23 16.11 8.51
CA GLU A 181 -8.21 16.74 7.63
C GLU A 181 -7.72 16.82 6.18
N GLN A 182 -6.43 17.11 5.98
CA GLN A 182 -5.84 17.12 4.63
C GLN A 182 -5.78 15.73 4.02
N ALA A 183 -5.52 14.70 4.83
CA ALA A 183 -5.57 13.32 4.39
C ALA A 183 -7.02 12.91 4.04
N GLU A 184 -7.98 13.23 4.91
CA GLU A 184 -9.39 12.93 4.70
C GLU A 184 -9.95 13.58 3.44
N GLU A 185 -9.62 14.85 3.17
CA GLU A 185 -10.06 15.56 1.97
C GLU A 185 -9.74 14.76 0.70
N VAL A 186 -8.49 14.32 0.55
CA VAL A 186 -8.06 13.58 -0.65
C VAL A 186 -8.61 12.14 -0.65
N HIS A 187 -8.76 11.51 0.50
CA HIS A 187 -9.38 10.19 0.61
C HIS A 187 -10.86 10.23 0.21
N ALA A 188 -11.60 11.28 0.59
CA ALA A 188 -12.99 11.50 0.17
C ALA A 188 -13.08 11.78 -1.35
N ASP A 189 -12.15 12.57 -1.90
CA ASP A 189 -12.05 12.79 -3.35
C ASP A 189 -11.81 11.47 -4.09
N LEU A 190 -10.85 10.65 -3.63
CA LEU A 190 -10.59 9.33 -4.20
C LEU A 190 -11.84 8.42 -4.16
N ARG A 191 -12.59 8.45 -3.06
CA ARG A 191 -13.85 7.70 -2.93
C ARG A 191 -14.86 8.16 -4.00
N THR A 192 -14.99 9.48 -4.18
CA THR A 192 -15.87 10.09 -5.19
C THR A 192 -15.42 9.75 -6.61
N ILE A 193 -14.11 9.80 -6.89
CA ILE A 193 -13.54 9.42 -8.20
C ILE A 193 -13.88 7.97 -8.53
N LEU A 194 -13.70 7.06 -7.56
CA LEU A 194 -14.02 5.62 -7.73
C LEU A 194 -15.52 5.40 -7.95
N GLU A 195 -16.39 6.10 -7.21
CA GLU A 195 -17.83 6.00 -7.34
C GLU A 195 -18.30 6.47 -8.74
N ASN A 196 -17.82 7.62 -9.19
CA ASN A 196 -18.15 8.17 -10.50
C ASN A 196 -17.64 7.32 -11.66
N ARG A 197 -16.47 6.68 -11.50
CA ARG A 197 -15.87 5.88 -12.55
C ARG A 197 -16.47 4.48 -12.65
N TYR A 198 -16.84 3.89 -11.53
CA TYR A 198 -17.29 2.50 -11.44
C TYR A 198 -18.75 2.42 -10.92
N ASN A 199 -18.93 2.44 -9.64
CA ASN A 199 -20.21 2.55 -8.94
C ASN A 199 -19.99 2.68 -7.42
N HIS A 200 -21.07 2.95 -6.69
CA HIS A 200 -21.04 3.09 -5.24
C HIS A 200 -20.53 1.83 -4.53
N GLU A 201 -20.95 0.64 -4.98
CA GLU A 201 -20.57 -0.64 -4.35
C GLU A 201 -19.04 -0.87 -4.44
N ALA A 202 -18.47 -0.76 -5.63
CA ALA A 202 -17.01 -0.90 -5.82
C ALA A 202 -16.25 0.16 -5.02
N ALA A 203 -16.65 1.44 -5.10
CA ALA A 203 -16.03 2.51 -4.35
C ALA A 203 -16.06 2.26 -2.85
N THR A 204 -17.14 1.67 -2.32
CA THR A 204 -17.27 1.36 -0.89
C THR A 204 -16.41 0.18 -0.47
N GLN A 205 -16.12 -0.77 -1.35
CA GLN A 205 -15.33 -1.97 -1.06
C GLN A 205 -13.81 -1.73 -1.14
N VAL A 206 -13.35 -0.83 -2.02
CA VAL A 206 -11.92 -0.48 -2.12
C VAL A 206 -11.44 0.08 -0.79
N ARG A 207 -10.33 -0.46 -0.28
CA ARG A 207 -9.63 0.13 0.87
C ARG A 207 -8.68 1.21 0.39
N ILE A 208 -8.72 2.38 1.04
CA ILE A 208 -7.83 3.50 0.74
C ILE A 208 -6.91 3.71 1.93
N GLN A 209 -5.62 3.45 1.73
CA GLN A 209 -4.57 3.63 2.72
C GLN A 209 -3.98 5.03 2.63
N TYR A 210 -3.62 5.62 3.77
CA TYR A 210 -2.78 6.80 3.81
C TYR A 210 -1.29 6.40 3.72
N GLY A 211 -0.57 6.93 2.75
CA GLY A 211 0.84 6.62 2.44
C GLY A 211 1.83 7.73 2.79
N GLY A 212 1.42 8.76 3.51
CA GLY A 212 2.32 9.78 4.03
C GLY A 212 3.06 9.35 5.30
N SER A 213 3.57 10.31 6.06
CA SER A 213 4.30 10.04 7.30
C SER A 213 3.37 9.57 8.42
N VAL A 214 3.38 8.27 8.71
CA VAL A 214 2.65 7.65 9.82
C VAL A 214 3.63 7.17 10.88
N LYS A 215 3.32 7.46 12.15
CA LYS A 215 4.06 7.04 13.33
C LYS A 215 3.05 6.59 14.41
N PRO A 216 3.46 5.85 15.46
CA PRO A 216 2.55 5.46 16.55
C PRO A 216 1.79 6.65 17.16
N GLU A 217 2.45 7.82 17.25
CA GLU A 217 1.92 9.01 17.91
C GLU A 217 0.78 9.71 17.13
N ASN A 218 0.73 9.58 15.80
CA ASN A 218 -0.28 10.23 14.95
C ASN A 218 -1.23 9.23 14.26
N ALA A 219 -0.99 7.93 14.40
CA ALA A 219 -1.75 6.90 13.70
C ALA A 219 -3.23 6.93 14.06
N ALA A 220 -3.57 7.09 15.33
CA ALA A 220 -4.97 7.08 15.79
C ALA A 220 -5.78 8.24 15.17
N GLU A 221 -5.24 9.45 15.11
CA GLU A 221 -5.94 10.62 14.55
C GLU A 221 -6.15 10.47 13.03
N LEU A 222 -5.16 9.94 12.30
CA LEU A 222 -5.26 9.67 10.87
C LEU A 222 -6.27 8.55 10.58
N LEU A 223 -6.22 7.45 11.33
CA LEU A 223 -7.09 6.29 11.13
C LEU A 223 -8.53 6.52 11.61
N ALA A 224 -8.76 7.52 12.45
CA ALA A 224 -10.11 7.93 12.85
C ALA A 224 -10.88 8.65 11.72
N GLN A 225 -10.21 9.03 10.63
CA GLN A 225 -10.85 9.72 9.51
C GLN A 225 -11.78 8.78 8.72
N PRO A 226 -12.98 9.24 8.29
CA PRO A 226 -14.02 8.38 7.72
C PRO A 226 -13.62 7.60 6.48
N ASN A 227 -12.75 8.16 5.63
CA ASN A 227 -12.35 7.54 4.37
C ASN A 227 -10.94 6.91 4.40
N VAL A 228 -10.26 6.94 5.54
CA VAL A 228 -8.96 6.28 5.73
C VAL A 228 -9.17 4.84 6.20
N ASP A 229 -8.86 3.87 5.34
CA ASP A 229 -9.04 2.43 5.62
C ASP A 229 -7.73 1.73 6.03
N GLY A 230 -6.68 2.48 6.37
CA GLY A 230 -5.40 1.93 6.79
C GLY A 230 -4.20 2.81 6.44
N ALA A 231 -3.01 2.23 6.49
CA ALA A 231 -1.77 2.94 6.22
C ALA A 231 -0.75 2.10 5.42
N LEU A 232 -0.06 2.75 4.48
CA LEU A 232 1.16 2.23 3.86
C LEU A 232 2.36 2.93 4.52
N VAL A 233 2.99 2.23 5.47
CA VAL A 233 3.96 2.79 6.41
C VAL A 233 5.38 2.61 5.88
N GLY A 234 6.13 3.70 5.71
CA GLY A 234 7.54 3.68 5.31
C GLY A 234 8.49 3.51 6.50
N GLY A 235 9.28 4.53 6.83
CA GLY A 235 10.36 4.47 7.81
C GLY A 235 10.00 3.93 9.20
N ALA A 236 8.78 4.21 9.69
CA ALA A 236 8.32 3.66 10.97
C ALA A 236 8.11 2.14 10.94
N SER A 237 7.98 1.53 9.76
CA SER A 237 7.85 0.07 9.62
C SER A 237 9.17 -0.70 9.71
N LEU A 238 10.32 -0.01 9.72
CA LEU A 238 11.63 -0.67 9.81
C LEU A 238 11.93 -1.26 11.19
N LYS A 239 11.22 -0.82 12.22
CA LYS A 239 11.31 -1.35 13.58
C LYS A 239 9.98 -2.01 13.93
N ALA A 240 10.02 -3.28 14.33
CA ALA A 240 8.82 -4.06 14.67
C ALA A 240 7.96 -3.36 15.74
N ASP A 241 8.57 -2.87 16.83
CA ASP A 241 7.84 -2.20 17.91
C ASP A 241 7.09 -0.94 17.44
N SER A 242 7.73 -0.13 16.60
CA SER A 242 7.10 1.07 16.03
C SER A 242 5.94 0.70 15.08
N PHE A 243 6.14 -0.33 14.26
CA PHE A 243 5.11 -0.82 13.34
C PHE A 243 3.92 -1.40 14.10
N LEU A 244 4.18 -2.23 15.12
CA LEU A 244 3.15 -2.80 15.99
C LEU A 244 2.37 -1.71 16.75
N GLY A 245 3.02 -0.62 17.17
CA GLY A 245 2.33 0.53 17.76
C GLY A 245 1.30 1.18 16.81
N ILE A 246 1.57 1.20 15.50
CA ILE A 246 0.61 1.68 14.48
C ILE A 246 -0.53 0.68 14.30
N VAL A 247 -0.23 -0.63 14.29
CA VAL A 247 -1.24 -1.69 14.19
C VAL A 247 -2.19 -1.66 15.39
N GLU A 248 -1.66 -1.45 16.59
CA GLU A 248 -2.46 -1.35 17.82
C GLU A 248 -3.35 -0.09 17.83
N ALA A 249 -2.83 1.04 17.34
CA ALA A 249 -3.63 2.24 17.15
C ALA A 249 -4.83 1.98 16.21
N ALA A 250 -4.61 1.23 15.12
CA ALA A 250 -5.68 0.82 14.19
C ALA A 250 -6.70 -0.11 14.88
N ALA A 251 -6.26 -1.07 15.67
CA ALA A 251 -7.15 -1.97 16.42
C ALA A 251 -8.02 -1.20 17.44
N THR A 252 -7.43 -0.20 18.10
CA THR A 252 -8.15 0.65 19.06
C THR A 252 -9.26 1.47 18.38
N CYS A 253 -9.00 2.02 17.18
CA CYS A 253 -10.01 2.78 16.42
C CYS A 253 -11.23 1.95 16.00
N LEU A 254 -11.10 0.61 15.87
CA LEU A 254 -12.23 -0.27 15.55
C LEU A 254 -13.18 -0.51 16.75
N ASN A 255 -12.70 -0.28 17.95
CA ASN A 255 -13.43 -0.51 19.19
C ASN A 255 -14.03 0.77 19.80
N SER A 256 -13.78 1.92 19.14
CA SER A 256 -14.29 3.24 19.54
C SER A 256 -15.57 3.60 18.80
#